data_f69d78bfbbae50f852fe844a3530937f
#
_entry.id   f69d78bfbbae50f852fe844a3530937f
#
_cell.length_a   1.000
_cell.length_b   1.000
_cell.length_c   1.000
_cell.angle_alpha   90.00
_cell.angle_beta   90.00
_cell.angle_gamma   90.00
#
_symmetry.space_group_name_H-M   'P 1'
#
loop_
_entity.id
_entity.type
_entity.pdbx_description
1 polymer ?
#
loop_
_entity_poly.entity_id
_entity_poly.type
_entity_poly.pdbx_seq_one_letter_code
_entity_poly.pdbx_strand_id
1 'polypeptide(L)'
;VVARFLMNGYNVNTGLYHAVPRFTGIVEKGLWNPLKNGIYVVFTQDKVLREEIAKTEIVVKGEKPGLMYVLDTEDRSNGMIDGSMTPGRNFAIHGSYLRVMGDDPSVGVTIRNTETDAVTKVESDMFGINDPSKIMFVVPSGLQPGSYELTITTQYMKGKNALRKSPRSLTIPVSIAQPGGGGDRPEIE
;
A
#
# COMPACT_ATOMS: atom_id res chain seq x y z
N VAL A 1 13.46 24.60 -22.76
CA VAL A 1 14.64 23.94 -23.35
C VAL A 1 14.18 22.90 -24.38
N VAL A 2 13.39 21.88 -24.05
CA VAL A 2 12.95 20.79 -24.96
C VAL A 2 12.24 21.30 -26.21
N ALA A 3 11.30 22.26 -26.07
CA ALA A 3 10.62 22.86 -27.21
C ALA A 3 11.60 23.47 -28.23
N ARG A 4 12.67 24.12 -27.75
CA ARG A 4 13.70 24.73 -28.61
C ARG A 4 14.49 23.69 -29.39
N PHE A 5 14.81 22.54 -28.79
CA PHE A 5 15.46 21.43 -29.47
C PHE A 5 14.58 20.86 -30.59
N LEU A 6 13.28 20.62 -30.29
CA LEU A 6 12.34 20.12 -31.29
C LEU A 6 12.11 21.07 -32.45
N MET A 7 12.05 22.38 -32.17
CA MET A 7 11.93 23.40 -33.22
C MET A 7 13.18 23.46 -34.15
N ASN A 8 14.34 23.12 -33.61
CA ASN A 8 15.59 23.04 -34.38
C ASN A 8 15.77 21.67 -35.09
N GLY A 9 14.73 20.83 -35.11
CA GLY A 9 14.75 19.53 -35.77
C GLY A 9 15.40 18.39 -34.98
N TYR A 10 15.80 18.62 -33.74
CA TYR A 10 16.34 17.56 -32.89
C TYR A 10 15.24 16.67 -32.36
N ASN A 11 15.49 15.38 -32.34
CA ASN A 11 14.61 14.41 -31.69
C ASN A 11 15.01 14.25 -30.23
N VAL A 12 14.02 14.34 -29.32
CA VAL A 12 14.22 14.12 -27.88
C VAL A 12 13.50 12.85 -27.50
N ASN A 13 14.27 11.79 -27.29
CA ASN A 13 13.80 10.46 -26.92
C ASN A 13 14.60 9.94 -25.72
N THR A 14 13.90 9.45 -24.71
CA THR A 14 14.50 8.88 -23.49
C THR A 14 14.53 7.35 -23.52
N GLY A 15 14.18 6.71 -24.63
CA GLY A 15 14.02 5.26 -24.77
C GLY A 15 12.63 4.76 -24.36
N LEU A 16 11.96 5.43 -23.44
CA LEU A 16 10.59 5.09 -22.98
C LEU A 16 9.55 6.10 -23.45
N TYR A 17 9.98 7.34 -23.61
CA TYR A 17 9.13 8.46 -24.04
C TYR A 17 9.85 9.28 -25.11
N HIS A 18 9.09 9.73 -26.09
CA HIS A 18 9.57 10.72 -27.06
C HIS A 18 8.79 12.01 -26.93
N ALA A 19 9.46 13.14 -27.12
CA ALA A 19 8.88 14.46 -27.06
C ALA A 19 8.27 14.84 -28.41
N VAL A 20 7.01 15.29 -28.41
CA VAL A 20 6.28 15.72 -29.60
C VAL A 20 5.85 17.17 -29.43
N PRO A 21 6.19 18.09 -30.37
CA PRO A 21 5.69 19.45 -30.31
C PRO A 21 4.19 19.47 -30.65
N ARG A 22 3.43 20.25 -29.92
CA ARG A 22 2.03 20.56 -30.18
C ARG A 22 1.87 22.07 -30.30
N PHE A 23 1.03 22.49 -31.20
CA PHE A 23 0.78 23.88 -31.49
C PHE A 23 -0.62 24.28 -31.06
N THR A 24 -0.77 25.50 -30.54
CA THR A 24 -2.06 26.11 -30.20
C THR A 24 -2.24 27.39 -30.97
N GLY A 25 -3.52 27.79 -31.15
CA GLY A 25 -3.90 28.97 -31.92
C GLY A 25 -4.04 28.69 -33.41
N ILE A 26 -4.69 29.64 -34.09
CA ILE A 26 -4.91 29.58 -35.57
C ILE A 26 -3.77 30.27 -36.26
N VAL A 27 -3.15 29.57 -37.19
CA VAL A 27 -2.08 30.13 -38.04
C VAL A 27 -2.75 30.87 -39.19
N GLU A 28 -2.72 32.19 -39.17
CA GLU A 28 -3.29 33.03 -40.22
C GLU A 28 -2.32 33.11 -41.41
N LYS A 29 -2.79 32.79 -42.63
CA LYS A 29 -2.02 32.85 -43.87
C LYS A 29 -0.68 32.10 -43.84
N GLY A 30 -0.57 31.04 -43.04
CA GLY A 30 0.65 30.27 -42.90
C GLY A 30 1.77 30.94 -42.08
N LEU A 31 1.49 32.07 -41.44
CA LEU A 31 2.48 32.81 -40.64
C LEU A 31 2.30 32.54 -39.17
N TRP A 32 3.39 32.20 -38.49
CA TRP A 32 3.46 32.05 -37.05
C TRP A 32 3.46 33.43 -36.36
N ASN A 33 2.54 33.60 -35.44
CA ASN A 33 2.49 34.80 -34.60
C ASN A 33 2.68 34.43 -33.12
N PRO A 34 3.82 34.77 -32.50
CA PRO A 34 4.10 34.37 -31.11
C PRO A 34 3.13 34.95 -30.05
N LEU A 35 2.35 35.98 -30.41
CA LEU A 35 1.33 36.54 -29.53
C LEU A 35 -0.02 35.78 -29.61
N LYS A 36 -0.28 35.09 -30.73
CA LYS A 36 -1.53 34.33 -30.98
C LYS A 36 -1.30 32.83 -30.96
N ASN A 37 -0.08 32.37 -31.21
CA ASN A 37 0.26 30.96 -31.34
C ASN A 37 1.20 30.54 -30.21
N GLY A 38 0.94 29.41 -29.59
CA GLY A 38 1.78 28.79 -28.59
C GLY A 38 2.34 27.44 -29.05
N ILE A 39 3.47 27.09 -28.49
CA ILE A 39 4.04 25.74 -28.64
C ILE A 39 4.18 25.13 -27.24
N TYR A 40 3.76 23.89 -27.09
CA TYR A 40 4.01 23.08 -25.90
C TYR A 40 4.53 21.70 -26.30
N VAL A 41 5.16 21.03 -25.37
CA VAL A 41 5.75 19.72 -25.60
C VAL A 41 4.93 18.68 -24.84
N VAL A 42 4.55 17.63 -25.56
CA VAL A 42 3.91 16.44 -24.96
C VAL A 42 4.92 15.31 -25.03
N PHE A 43 5.10 14.62 -23.92
CA PHE A 43 5.84 13.37 -23.89
C PHE A 43 4.89 12.22 -24.18
N THR A 44 5.13 11.52 -25.28
CA THR A 44 4.34 10.37 -25.72
C THR A 44 5.12 9.10 -25.43
N GLN A 45 4.44 8.09 -24.93
CA GLN A 45 5.04 6.77 -24.71
C GLN A 45 5.59 6.20 -26.02
N ASP A 46 6.81 5.68 -25.97
CA ASP A 46 7.40 4.95 -27.09
C ASP A 46 6.68 3.62 -27.32
N LYS A 47 6.86 3.07 -28.52
CA LYS A 47 6.26 1.78 -28.91
C LYS A 47 6.63 0.67 -27.92
N VAL A 48 7.90 0.60 -27.53
CA VAL A 48 8.42 -0.42 -26.61
C VAL A 48 7.70 -0.33 -25.25
N LEU A 49 7.58 0.87 -24.69
CA LEU A 49 6.88 1.03 -23.40
C LEU A 49 5.39 0.66 -23.50
N ARG A 50 4.73 1.01 -24.60
CA ARG A 50 3.32 0.63 -24.82
C ARG A 50 3.13 -0.88 -24.93
N GLU A 51 4.05 -1.57 -25.62
CA GLU A 51 4.02 -3.02 -25.77
C GLU A 51 4.27 -3.72 -24.43
N GLU A 52 5.20 -3.22 -23.62
CA GLU A 52 5.46 -3.76 -22.28
C GLU A 52 4.29 -3.51 -21.31
N ILE A 53 3.69 -2.33 -21.33
CA ILE A 53 2.48 -2.04 -20.54
C ILE A 53 1.32 -2.95 -20.98
N ALA A 54 1.16 -3.20 -22.29
CA ALA A 54 0.09 -4.07 -22.78
C ALA A 54 0.27 -5.55 -22.39
N LYS A 55 1.51 -5.99 -22.17
CA LYS A 55 1.84 -7.34 -21.67
C LYS A 55 1.75 -7.42 -20.14
N THR A 56 1.81 -6.27 -19.45
CA THR A 56 1.78 -6.24 -17.99
C THR A 56 0.37 -6.56 -17.51
N GLU A 57 0.23 -7.64 -16.79
CA GLU A 57 -1.00 -7.96 -16.07
C GLU A 57 -1.13 -6.99 -14.91
N ILE A 58 -2.06 -6.05 -15.02
CA ILE A 58 -2.38 -5.13 -13.92
C ILE A 58 -3.18 -5.92 -12.90
N VAL A 59 -2.50 -6.47 -11.91
CA VAL A 59 -3.17 -6.98 -10.71
C VAL A 59 -3.65 -5.78 -9.93
N VAL A 60 -4.91 -5.41 -10.13
CA VAL A 60 -5.58 -4.43 -9.28
C VAL A 60 -5.66 -5.04 -7.88
N LYS A 61 -4.69 -4.74 -7.03
CA LYS A 61 -4.77 -4.97 -5.57
C LYS A 61 -5.78 -3.97 -5.01
N GLY A 62 -6.99 -4.07 -5.39
CA GLY A 62 -7.97 -3.10 -5.01
C GLY A 62 -9.33 -3.70 -5.16
N GLU A 63 -9.98 -3.55 -4.15
CA GLU A 63 -11.30 -3.04 -3.93
C GLU A 63 -12.37 -3.71 -4.79
N LYS A 64 -12.65 -4.94 -4.47
CA LYS A 64 -14.05 -5.36 -4.60
C LYS A 64 -14.80 -4.56 -3.52
N PRO A 65 -15.75 -3.66 -3.88
CA PRO A 65 -16.51 -2.90 -2.92
C PRO A 65 -17.11 -3.84 -1.85
N GLY A 66 -16.81 -3.59 -0.59
CA GLY A 66 -17.32 -4.39 0.53
C GLY A 66 -16.44 -5.57 0.97
N LEU A 67 -15.28 -5.81 0.38
CA LEU A 67 -14.32 -6.80 0.87
C LEU A 67 -13.41 -6.21 1.95
N MET A 68 -13.21 -7.02 2.98
CA MET A 68 -12.17 -6.81 3.98
C MET A 68 -10.85 -7.31 3.41
N TYR A 69 -9.82 -6.47 3.41
CA TYR A 69 -8.47 -6.84 2.98
C TYR A 69 -7.40 -6.06 3.74
N VAL A 70 -6.21 -6.63 3.82
CA VAL A 70 -5.00 -5.97 4.28
C VAL A 70 -4.17 -5.60 3.06
N LEU A 71 -3.71 -4.36 3.01
CA LEU A 71 -2.81 -3.83 1.99
C LEU A 71 -1.36 -4.04 2.41
N ASP A 72 -1.02 -3.57 3.59
CA ASP A 72 0.29 -3.70 4.21
C ASP A 72 0.20 -3.73 5.74
N THR A 73 1.32 -4.05 6.36
CA THR A 73 1.53 -4.02 7.80
C THR A 73 2.80 -3.25 8.11
N GLU A 74 2.87 -2.60 9.25
CA GLU A 74 4.04 -1.80 9.65
C GLU A 74 4.37 -2.04 11.13
N ASP A 75 5.55 -2.53 11.44
CA ASP A 75 6.10 -2.46 12.79
C ASP A 75 6.60 -1.04 13.05
N ARG A 76 5.90 -0.32 13.92
CA ARG A 76 6.20 1.09 14.22
C ARG A 76 7.48 1.30 15.04
N SER A 77 8.10 0.24 15.52
CA SER A 77 9.37 0.34 16.25
C SER A 77 10.59 0.42 15.34
N ASN A 78 10.53 -0.20 14.16
CA ASN A 78 11.64 -0.31 13.21
C ASN A 78 11.27 0.05 11.76
N GLY A 79 9.98 0.32 11.48
CA GLY A 79 9.48 0.67 10.15
C GLY A 79 9.42 -0.49 9.16
N MET A 80 9.55 -1.74 9.62
CA MET A 80 9.45 -2.91 8.74
C MET A 80 8.01 -3.15 8.29
N ILE A 81 7.84 -3.50 7.01
CA ILE A 81 6.54 -3.72 6.35
C ILE A 81 6.36 -5.16 5.86
N ASP A 82 7.14 -6.07 6.38
CA ASP A 82 7.24 -7.48 5.96
C ASP A 82 6.38 -8.44 6.79
N GLY A 83 5.51 -7.92 7.67
CA GLY A 83 4.72 -8.71 8.60
C GLY A 83 5.43 -9.05 9.91
N SER A 84 6.65 -8.56 10.11
CA SER A 84 7.34 -8.71 11.40
C SER A 84 6.71 -7.83 12.47
N MET A 85 6.63 -8.35 13.69
CA MET A 85 6.08 -7.67 14.87
C MET A 85 7.11 -7.66 15.99
N THR A 86 7.15 -6.57 16.76
CA THR A 86 7.96 -6.48 17.99
C THR A 86 7.05 -6.50 19.22
N PRO A 87 7.16 -7.48 20.13
CA PRO A 87 6.39 -7.54 21.37
C PRO A 87 6.52 -6.25 22.19
N GLY A 88 5.40 -5.77 22.72
CA GLY A 88 5.32 -4.52 23.48
C GLY A 88 5.42 -3.24 22.65
N ARG A 89 5.41 -3.32 21.34
CA ARG A 89 5.48 -2.17 20.42
C ARG A 89 4.23 -2.08 19.55
N ASN A 90 4.05 -0.90 18.95
CA ASN A 90 2.92 -0.64 18.07
C ASN A 90 3.10 -1.34 16.72
N PHE A 91 2.08 -2.08 16.33
CA PHE A 91 1.96 -2.69 15.01
C PHE A 91 0.73 -2.13 14.31
N ALA A 92 0.92 -1.63 13.11
CA ALA A 92 -0.13 -1.05 12.30
C ALA A 92 -0.48 -1.94 11.11
N ILE A 93 -1.76 -1.99 10.76
CA ILE A 93 -2.30 -2.72 9.62
C ILE A 93 -3.14 -1.75 8.80
N HIS A 94 -2.81 -1.60 7.53
CA HIS A 94 -3.54 -0.78 6.57
C HIS A 94 -4.35 -1.66 5.63
N GLY A 95 -5.53 -1.18 5.24
CA GLY A 95 -6.39 -1.96 4.36
C GLY A 95 -7.79 -1.37 4.23
N SER A 96 -8.79 -2.22 4.17
CA SER A 96 -10.19 -1.81 4.07
C SER A 96 -11.10 -2.66 4.93
N TYR A 97 -12.11 -2.03 5.53
CA TYR A 97 -13.08 -2.65 6.44
C TYR A 97 -12.45 -3.29 7.69
N LEU A 98 -11.31 -2.76 8.14
CA LEU A 98 -10.53 -3.34 9.25
C LEU A 98 -11.09 -2.99 10.63
N ARG A 99 -11.89 -1.92 10.78
CA ARG A 99 -12.39 -1.46 12.06
C ARG A 99 -12.97 -2.60 12.89
N VAL A 100 -12.37 -2.87 14.04
CA VAL A 100 -12.82 -3.90 14.98
C VAL A 100 -13.99 -3.36 15.78
N MET A 101 -15.19 -3.87 15.51
CA MET A 101 -16.40 -3.55 16.26
C MET A 101 -17.45 -4.65 16.10
N GLY A 102 -18.22 -4.84 17.10
CA GLY A 102 -19.32 -5.83 17.16
C GLY A 102 -19.57 -6.32 18.55
N ASP A 103 -20.67 -7.06 18.73
CA ASP A 103 -21.11 -7.67 19.95
C ASP A 103 -20.88 -9.20 19.99
N ASP A 104 -20.49 -9.79 18.88
CA ASP A 104 -20.13 -11.20 18.81
C ASP A 104 -18.82 -11.48 19.58
N PRO A 105 -18.75 -12.53 20.40
CA PRO A 105 -17.56 -12.87 21.18
C PRO A 105 -16.28 -13.09 20.38
N SER A 106 -16.41 -13.46 19.09
CA SER A 106 -15.28 -13.67 18.17
C SER A 106 -14.66 -12.37 17.70
N VAL A 107 -15.33 -11.21 17.86
CA VAL A 107 -14.84 -9.90 17.42
C VAL A 107 -13.57 -9.52 18.17
N GLY A 108 -12.58 -9.10 17.43
CA GLY A 108 -11.27 -8.72 17.97
C GLY A 108 -10.12 -9.01 17.02
N VAL A 109 -8.92 -8.85 17.54
CA VAL A 109 -7.69 -9.30 16.90
C VAL A 109 -7.11 -10.44 17.73
N THR A 110 -6.81 -11.56 17.09
CA THR A 110 -6.18 -12.72 17.73
C THR A 110 -4.88 -13.06 17.01
N ILE A 111 -3.89 -13.49 17.76
CA ILE A 111 -2.57 -13.88 17.26
C ILE A 111 -2.37 -15.35 17.69
N ARG A 112 -2.33 -16.26 16.73
CA ARG A 112 -2.14 -17.70 16.92
C ARG A 112 -0.71 -18.09 16.55
N ASN A 113 -0.02 -18.74 17.45
CA ASN A 113 1.26 -19.37 17.15
C ASN A 113 1.04 -20.58 16.24
N THR A 114 1.78 -20.67 15.12
CA THR A 114 1.59 -21.75 14.12
C THR A 114 2.15 -23.09 14.55
N GLU A 115 3.04 -23.13 15.55
CA GLU A 115 3.68 -24.35 16.05
C GLU A 115 2.94 -24.92 17.26
N THR A 116 2.51 -24.06 18.17
CA THR A 116 1.92 -24.47 19.44
C THR A 116 0.40 -24.34 19.49
N ASP A 117 -0.22 -23.74 18.46
CA ASP A 117 -1.64 -23.38 18.40
C ASP A 117 -2.12 -22.45 19.53
N ALA A 118 -1.20 -21.92 20.34
CA ALA A 118 -1.54 -20.96 21.38
C ALA A 118 -2.10 -19.68 20.78
N VAL A 119 -3.27 -19.26 21.27
CA VAL A 119 -3.97 -18.06 20.80
C VAL A 119 -3.91 -16.96 21.85
N THR A 120 -3.44 -15.79 21.47
CA THR A 120 -3.45 -14.58 22.29
C THR A 120 -4.39 -13.55 21.67
N LYS A 121 -5.37 -13.07 22.45
CA LYS A 121 -6.27 -11.98 22.01
C LYS A 121 -5.65 -10.64 22.38
N VAL A 122 -5.73 -9.68 21.45
CA VAL A 122 -5.36 -8.29 21.71
C VAL A 122 -6.51 -7.63 22.47
N GLU A 123 -6.23 -7.12 23.66
CA GLU A 123 -7.23 -6.45 24.49
C GLU A 123 -7.67 -5.12 23.88
N SER A 124 -8.90 -4.70 24.17
CA SER A 124 -9.50 -3.51 23.56
C SER A 124 -8.79 -2.20 23.92
N ASP A 125 -8.15 -2.13 25.06
CA ASP A 125 -7.36 -0.99 25.54
C ASP A 125 -5.97 -0.88 24.90
N MET A 126 -5.53 -1.94 24.22
CA MET A 126 -4.28 -1.95 23.46
C MET A 126 -4.39 -1.30 22.07
N PHE A 127 -5.59 -0.94 21.62
CA PHE A 127 -5.77 -0.28 20.33
C PHE A 127 -5.52 1.24 20.42
N GLY A 128 -4.50 1.72 19.72
CA GLY A 128 -4.24 3.15 19.54
C GLY A 128 -5.03 3.76 18.38
N ILE A 129 -5.30 2.98 17.33
CA ILE A 129 -6.13 3.37 16.17
C ILE A 129 -7.06 2.21 15.83
N ASN A 130 -8.35 2.52 15.61
CA ASN A 130 -9.36 1.54 15.21
C ASN A 130 -10.29 2.13 14.14
N ASP A 131 -9.74 2.35 12.95
CA ASP A 131 -10.43 2.94 11.81
C ASP A 131 -10.72 1.92 10.70
N PRO A 132 -11.66 2.20 9.80
CA PRO A 132 -11.98 1.29 8.70
C PRO A 132 -10.82 0.99 7.74
N SER A 133 -9.85 1.89 7.62
CA SER A 133 -8.70 1.78 6.74
C SER A 133 -7.39 1.48 7.46
N LYS A 134 -7.39 1.61 8.78
CA LYS A 134 -6.19 1.41 9.60
C LYS A 134 -6.55 0.96 11.00
N ILE A 135 -5.91 -0.10 11.47
CA ILE A 135 -5.87 -0.45 12.88
C ILE A 135 -4.44 -0.42 13.36
N MET A 136 -4.23 0.01 14.60
CA MET A 136 -2.93 -0.03 15.25
C MET A 136 -3.13 -0.45 16.70
N PHE A 137 -2.31 -1.38 17.14
CA PHE A 137 -2.37 -1.89 18.51
C PHE A 137 -0.97 -2.21 19.05
N VAL A 138 -0.86 -2.30 20.34
CA VAL A 138 0.36 -2.76 21.01
C VAL A 138 0.40 -4.29 20.96
N VAL A 139 1.47 -4.85 20.40
CA VAL A 139 1.67 -6.31 20.34
C VAL A 139 1.85 -6.83 21.77
N PRO A 140 1.12 -7.89 22.19
CA PRO A 140 1.30 -8.47 23.52
C PRO A 140 2.75 -8.83 23.81
N SER A 141 3.28 -8.39 24.96
CA SER A 141 4.69 -8.52 25.31
C SER A 141 5.16 -9.95 25.62
N GLY A 142 4.23 -10.87 25.88
CA GLY A 142 4.53 -12.27 26.21
C GLY A 142 4.76 -13.20 25.03
N LEU A 143 4.61 -12.70 23.80
CA LEU A 143 4.77 -13.52 22.60
C LEU A 143 6.28 -13.83 22.37
N GLN A 144 6.55 -15.10 22.10
CA GLN A 144 7.91 -15.60 21.82
C GLN A 144 8.27 -15.45 20.34
N PRO A 145 9.56 -15.47 19.98
CA PRO A 145 9.99 -15.54 18.59
C PRO A 145 9.36 -16.74 17.86
N GLY A 146 8.95 -16.53 16.60
CA GLY A 146 8.32 -17.58 15.79
C GLY A 146 7.37 -17.05 14.74
N SER A 147 6.70 -17.98 14.10
CA SER A 147 5.67 -17.71 13.08
C SER A 147 4.28 -17.70 13.70
N TYR A 148 3.45 -16.77 13.24
CA TYR A 148 2.12 -16.55 13.77
C TYR A 148 1.10 -16.29 12.66
N GLU A 149 -0.16 -16.53 12.96
CA GLU A 149 -1.30 -16.06 12.18
C GLU A 149 -2.06 -14.99 12.96
N LEU A 150 -2.19 -13.82 12.39
CA LEU A 150 -2.98 -12.72 12.94
C LEU A 150 -4.35 -12.70 12.25
N THR A 151 -5.41 -12.87 13.03
CA THR A 151 -6.79 -12.86 12.54
C THR A 151 -7.53 -11.64 13.08
N ILE A 152 -8.09 -10.85 12.17
CA ILE A 152 -8.96 -9.72 12.48
C ILE A 152 -10.40 -10.16 12.25
N THR A 153 -11.24 -10.09 13.27
CA THR A 153 -12.68 -10.42 13.19
C THR A 153 -13.51 -9.21 13.53
N THR A 154 -14.51 -8.88 12.69
CA THR A 154 -15.34 -7.69 12.86
C THR A 154 -16.75 -7.86 12.29
N GLN A 155 -17.70 -7.13 12.87
CA GLN A 155 -19.06 -6.94 12.36
C GLN A 155 -19.25 -5.56 11.71
N TYR A 156 -18.15 -4.82 11.45
CA TYR A 156 -18.20 -3.48 10.86
C TYR A 156 -18.88 -3.45 9.50
N MET A 157 -19.76 -2.47 9.28
CA MET A 157 -20.40 -2.13 8.00
C MET A 157 -20.15 -0.67 7.64
N LYS A 158 -19.53 -0.42 6.49
CA LYS A 158 -19.26 0.94 6.01
C LYS A 158 -20.57 1.69 5.70
N GLY A 159 -20.69 2.91 6.23
CA GLY A 159 -21.81 3.81 5.92
C GLY A 159 -23.13 3.44 6.60
N LYS A 160 -23.15 2.53 7.55
CA LYS A 160 -24.33 2.16 8.34
C LYS A 160 -24.01 2.14 9.82
N ASN A 161 -24.93 2.62 10.63
CA ASN A 161 -24.87 2.51 12.10
C ASN A 161 -25.35 1.14 12.61
N ALA A 162 -25.25 0.11 11.76
CA ALA A 162 -25.69 -1.24 12.08
C ALA A 162 -24.52 -2.21 11.96
N LEU A 163 -24.53 -3.23 12.80
CA LEU A 163 -23.58 -4.34 12.75
C LEU A 163 -24.02 -5.39 11.71
N ARG A 164 -23.06 -6.11 11.16
CA ARG A 164 -23.35 -7.32 10.37
C ARG A 164 -23.97 -8.37 11.29
N LYS A 165 -24.94 -9.13 10.74
CA LYS A 165 -25.52 -10.26 11.47
C LYS A 165 -24.50 -11.35 11.81
N SER A 166 -23.53 -11.57 10.88
CA SER A 166 -22.43 -12.52 11.10
C SER A 166 -21.11 -11.78 11.00
N PRO A 167 -20.17 -12.03 11.90
CA PRO A 167 -18.82 -11.48 11.81
C PRO A 167 -18.12 -11.98 10.54
N ARG A 168 -17.12 -11.25 10.11
CA ARG A 168 -16.19 -11.65 9.06
C ARG A 168 -14.79 -11.60 9.61
N SER A 169 -13.95 -12.51 9.14
CA SER A 169 -12.58 -12.62 9.58
C SER A 169 -11.63 -12.54 8.39
N LEU A 170 -10.43 -12.05 8.65
CA LEU A 170 -9.32 -12.05 7.73
C LEU A 170 -8.07 -12.46 8.49
N THR A 171 -7.34 -13.42 7.97
CA THR A 171 -6.10 -13.92 8.56
C THR A 171 -4.91 -13.57 7.68
N ILE A 172 -3.84 -13.08 8.28
CA ILE A 172 -2.57 -12.80 7.63
C ILE A 172 -1.42 -13.48 8.38
N PRO A 173 -0.37 -13.94 7.69
CA PRO A 173 0.83 -14.43 8.33
C PRO A 173 1.63 -13.25 8.89
N VAL A 174 2.19 -13.44 10.08
CA VAL A 174 3.08 -12.48 10.76
C VAL A 174 4.18 -13.25 11.49
N SER A 175 5.24 -12.55 11.89
CA SER A 175 6.36 -13.18 12.58
C SER A 175 6.91 -12.31 13.69
N ILE A 176 7.58 -12.94 14.65
CA ILE A 176 8.37 -12.27 15.68
C ILE A 176 9.81 -12.74 15.55
N ALA A 177 10.72 -11.80 15.29
CA ALA A 177 12.14 -12.09 15.16
C ALA A 177 12.76 -12.49 16.50
N GLN A 178 13.78 -13.34 16.46
CA GLN A 178 14.58 -13.62 17.66
C GLN A 178 15.37 -12.38 18.09
N PRO A 179 15.43 -12.04 19.38
CA PRO A 179 16.34 -11.02 19.87
C PRO A 179 17.78 -11.49 19.64
N GLY A 180 18.51 -10.83 18.74
CA GLY A 180 19.94 -11.13 18.50
C GLY A 180 20.36 -11.52 17.09
N GLY A 181 19.43 -11.55 16.12
CA GLY A 181 19.76 -11.68 14.70
C GLY A 181 20.13 -10.34 14.05
N GLY A 182 20.92 -9.53 14.70
CA GLY A 182 21.54 -8.36 14.08
C GLY A 182 22.52 -8.86 13.02
N GLY A 183 22.16 -8.61 11.73
CA GLY A 183 23.02 -8.96 10.61
C GLY A 183 24.44 -8.44 10.82
N ASP A 184 25.37 -9.32 10.61
CA ASP A 184 26.80 -9.08 10.52
C ASP A 184 27.04 -7.85 9.61
N ARG A 185 27.33 -6.72 10.23
CA ARG A 185 27.75 -5.53 9.52
C ARG A 185 29.22 -5.80 9.14
N PRO A 186 29.57 -5.90 7.86
CA PRO A 186 30.96 -6.07 7.51
C PRO A 186 31.75 -4.86 8.05
N GLU A 187 32.71 -5.12 8.94
CA GLU A 187 33.68 -4.12 9.34
C GLU A 187 34.48 -3.73 8.10
N ILE A 188 34.41 -2.46 7.76
CA ILE A 188 35.28 -1.88 6.72
C ILE A 188 36.63 -1.60 7.39
N GLU A 189 37.63 -2.42 7.09
CA GLU A 189 39.03 -2.09 7.30
C GLU A 189 39.48 -1.00 6.31
#